data_76c71957c08f33c64c338a1c008183bd
#
_entry.id   76c71957c08f33c64c338a1c008183bd
#
_cell.length_a   1.000
_cell.length_b   1.000
_cell.length_c   1.000
_cell.angle_alpha   90.00
_cell.angle_beta   90.00
_cell.angle_gamma   90.00
#
_symmetry.space_group_name_H-M   'P 1'
#
loop_
_entity.id
_entity.type
_entity.pdbx_description
1 polymer ?
#
loop_
_entity_poly.entity_id
_entity_poly.type
_entity_poly.pdbx_seq_one_letter_code
_entity_poly.pdbx_strand_id
1 'polypeptide(L)'
;RRSSDLRACVRNNAQECAPVLIGQLRDHLAAGWRLDPDGDGEALLRALTQEHPLQPFSRRYFHDAPEQGVDGLFTYAREWREVHREDEIGVPDAEAPLAPLELEGALGLRALAEFLANPVNAFFQQRLKVRFDDEQLTGNDEEPFELDALDNWKLQFELTERMKRWVERDWDAEGLPVQLQAQVERLRRQGRLPLAAFGEFSARHLLQPLPDLLWRYRQEIERWPEAVEQQQELRHRHPSGLELEDWLGGLRRDASGRLARLQLLSGKLHEGRGFKWHSLVRHWLQHLALQRLGQPVSSVLVSQTGTLEIPPLP
;
A
#
# COMPACT_ATOMS: atom_id res chain seq x y z
N ARG A 1 0.53 -13.08 -35.08
CA ARG A 1 1.22 -11.85 -35.53
C ARG A 1 1.38 -10.96 -34.33
N ARG A 2 2.60 -10.87 -33.77
CA ARG A 2 2.91 -9.87 -32.74
C ARG A 2 3.20 -8.57 -33.48
N SER A 3 2.31 -7.58 -33.39
CA SER A 3 2.66 -6.20 -33.72
C SER A 3 3.70 -5.76 -32.69
N SER A 4 4.83 -5.27 -33.16
CA SER A 4 5.78 -4.59 -32.30
C SER A 4 5.23 -3.23 -31.98
N ASP A 5 4.64 -3.07 -30.78
CA ASP A 5 4.17 -1.80 -30.30
C ASP A 5 5.36 -0.90 -30.01
N LEU A 6 5.59 0.03 -30.92
CA LEU A 6 6.59 1.07 -30.78
C LEU A 6 5.96 2.25 -30.06
N ARG A 7 6.19 2.36 -28.77
CA ARG A 7 5.70 3.48 -27.98
C ARG A 7 6.68 4.65 -28.08
N ALA A 8 6.35 5.65 -28.89
CA ALA A 8 6.85 6.99 -28.61
C ALA A 8 6.02 7.53 -27.44
N CYS A 9 6.60 7.62 -26.26
CA CYS A 9 5.93 8.18 -25.09
C CYS A 9 6.02 9.68 -25.08
N VAL A 10 4.90 10.35 -24.80
CA VAL A 10 4.92 11.75 -24.36
C VAL A 10 5.19 11.74 -22.86
N ARG A 11 6.38 12.13 -22.44
CA ARG A 11 6.75 12.29 -21.05
C ARG A 11 6.96 13.78 -20.77
N ASN A 12 6.34 14.29 -19.74
CA ASN A 12 6.43 15.70 -19.35
C ASN A 12 6.09 16.69 -20.49
N ASN A 13 5.08 16.38 -21.28
CA ASN A 13 4.67 17.19 -22.43
C ASN A 13 5.73 17.33 -23.55
N ALA A 14 6.75 16.48 -23.56
CA ALA A 14 7.74 16.37 -24.61
C ALA A 14 7.53 15.10 -25.43
N GLN A 15 7.59 15.22 -26.76
CA GLN A 15 7.55 14.08 -27.65
C GLN A 15 8.92 13.38 -27.63
N GLU A 16 8.96 12.17 -27.14
CA GLU A 16 10.19 11.35 -27.17
C GLU A 16 10.44 10.83 -28.58
N CYS A 17 11.71 10.83 -28.99
CA CYS A 17 12.12 10.25 -30.27
C CYS A 17 11.91 8.73 -30.26
N ALA A 18 11.62 8.18 -31.44
CA ALA A 18 11.56 6.73 -31.60
C ALA A 18 12.89 6.09 -31.16
N PRO A 19 12.87 4.87 -30.60
CA PRO A 19 14.08 4.13 -30.27
C PRO A 19 15.03 4.03 -31.48
N VAL A 20 16.33 4.08 -31.23
CA VAL A 20 17.37 4.12 -32.30
C VAL A 20 17.19 3.01 -33.35
N LEU A 21 16.88 1.79 -32.91
CA LEU A 21 16.63 0.66 -33.82
C LEU A 21 15.52 0.94 -34.83
N ILE A 22 14.46 1.63 -34.37
CA ILE A 22 13.33 1.97 -35.20
C ILE A 22 13.67 3.12 -36.15
N GLY A 23 14.44 4.10 -35.69
CA GLY A 23 14.99 5.13 -36.55
C GLY A 23 15.77 4.50 -37.70
N GLN A 24 16.70 3.59 -37.40
CA GLN A 24 17.53 2.90 -38.40
C GLN A 24 16.68 2.05 -39.36
N LEU A 25 15.63 1.33 -38.85
CA LEU A 25 14.72 0.58 -39.70
C LEU A 25 13.95 1.50 -40.66
N ARG A 26 13.48 2.65 -40.17
CA ARG A 26 12.78 3.66 -41.01
C ARG A 26 13.70 4.18 -42.11
N ASP A 27 14.92 4.56 -41.76
CA ASP A 27 15.91 5.04 -42.73
C ASP A 27 16.20 3.99 -43.80
N HIS A 28 16.36 2.72 -43.41
CA HIS A 28 16.58 1.61 -44.32
C HIS A 28 15.37 1.41 -45.28
N LEU A 29 14.16 1.43 -44.75
CA LEU A 29 12.96 1.30 -45.55
C LEU A 29 12.77 2.46 -46.50
N ALA A 30 12.97 3.71 -46.04
CA ALA A 30 12.84 4.89 -46.87
C ALA A 30 13.84 4.94 -48.01
N ALA A 31 15.05 4.43 -47.83
CA ALA A 31 16.09 4.36 -48.85
C ALA A 31 15.84 3.30 -49.92
N GLY A 32 15.28 2.14 -49.53
CA GLY A 32 15.23 0.96 -50.40
C GLY A 32 13.83 0.58 -50.91
N TRP A 33 12.76 1.11 -50.34
CA TRP A 33 11.39 0.67 -50.62
C TRP A 33 10.44 1.83 -50.92
N ARG A 34 9.47 1.63 -51.79
CA ARG A 34 8.46 2.62 -52.20
C ARG A 34 7.09 1.94 -52.35
N LEU A 35 6.02 2.67 -52.11
CA LEU A 35 4.65 2.24 -52.34
C LEU A 35 4.34 2.15 -53.81
N ASP A 36 4.71 3.19 -54.53
CA ASP A 36 4.51 3.36 -55.99
C ASP A 36 5.86 3.62 -56.65
N PRO A 37 6.03 3.22 -57.93
CA PRO A 37 7.28 3.42 -58.67
C PRO A 37 7.75 4.87 -58.68
N ASP A 38 6.81 5.83 -58.72
CA ASP A 38 7.08 7.28 -58.75
C ASP A 38 7.00 7.95 -57.36
N GLY A 39 6.71 7.16 -56.29
CA GLY A 39 6.60 7.63 -54.91
C GLY A 39 7.94 7.79 -54.25
N ASP A 40 7.96 8.50 -53.12
CA ASP A 40 9.11 8.63 -52.24
C ASP A 40 9.06 7.66 -51.06
N GLY A 41 10.19 7.43 -50.40
CA GLY A 41 10.28 6.57 -49.24
C GLY A 41 9.50 7.09 -48.02
N GLU A 42 9.30 8.39 -47.93
CA GLU A 42 8.52 9.02 -46.88
C GLU A 42 7.01 8.73 -47.00
N ALA A 43 6.51 8.56 -48.22
CA ALA A 43 5.14 8.11 -48.44
C ALA A 43 4.92 6.67 -47.91
N LEU A 44 5.90 5.81 -48.11
CA LEU A 44 5.90 4.45 -47.55
C LEU A 44 5.91 4.50 -46.00
N LEU A 45 6.80 5.32 -45.42
CA LEU A 45 6.87 5.43 -43.95
C LEU A 45 5.57 5.98 -43.35
N ARG A 46 4.94 6.95 -43.99
CA ARG A 46 3.62 7.46 -43.57
C ARG A 46 2.55 6.37 -43.60
N ALA A 47 2.53 5.56 -44.63
CA ALA A 47 1.56 4.46 -44.76
C ALA A 47 1.80 3.32 -43.74
N LEU A 48 3.05 3.10 -43.34
CA LEU A 48 3.42 2.09 -42.34
C LEU A 48 3.30 2.58 -40.90
N THR A 49 3.15 3.90 -40.70
CA THR A 49 3.10 4.51 -39.37
C THR A 49 1.66 4.86 -39.01
N GLN A 50 1.16 4.29 -37.94
CA GLN A 50 -0.13 4.63 -37.36
C GLN A 50 0.06 5.43 -36.09
N GLU A 51 -0.42 6.67 -36.04
CA GLU A 51 -0.37 7.50 -34.86
C GLU A 51 -1.65 7.33 -34.04
N HIS A 52 -1.48 6.87 -32.81
CA HIS A 52 -2.56 6.73 -31.86
C HIS A 52 -2.74 8.01 -31.05
N PRO A 53 -3.98 8.48 -30.84
CA PRO A 53 -4.26 9.54 -29.89
C PRO A 53 -3.73 9.19 -28.49
N LEU A 54 -3.21 10.20 -27.79
CA LEU A 54 -2.71 10.02 -26.42
C LEU A 54 -3.82 9.58 -25.45
N GLN A 55 -5.04 10.05 -25.69
CA GLN A 55 -6.18 9.82 -24.81
C GLN A 55 -7.01 8.64 -25.30
N PRO A 56 -7.31 7.63 -24.46
CA PRO A 56 -8.07 6.43 -24.83
C PRO A 56 -9.53 6.75 -25.22
N PHE A 57 -10.04 7.90 -24.78
CA PHE A 57 -11.38 8.40 -25.10
C PHE A 57 -11.42 9.32 -26.31
N SER A 58 -10.35 9.39 -27.12
CA SER A 58 -10.35 10.23 -28.34
C SER A 58 -11.44 9.77 -29.32
N ARG A 59 -12.18 10.71 -29.88
CA ARG A 59 -13.21 10.44 -30.91
C ARG A 59 -12.69 9.65 -32.11
N ARG A 60 -11.39 9.73 -32.38
CA ARG A 60 -10.74 8.99 -33.48
C ARG A 60 -10.81 7.47 -33.35
N TYR A 61 -11.10 6.93 -32.17
CA TYR A 61 -11.27 5.50 -31.93
C TYR A 61 -12.70 5.01 -32.13
N PHE A 62 -13.70 5.91 -32.20
CA PHE A 62 -15.13 5.55 -32.16
C PHE A 62 -15.79 5.95 -33.48
N HIS A 63 -15.81 5.06 -34.42
CA HIS A 63 -16.47 5.23 -35.70
C HIS A 63 -17.77 4.43 -35.73
N ASP A 64 -18.80 4.96 -36.38
CA ASP A 64 -20.10 4.28 -36.52
C ASP A 64 -20.06 3.15 -37.51
N ALA A 65 -19.07 3.12 -38.40
CA ALA A 65 -18.82 2.02 -39.33
C ALA A 65 -17.32 1.74 -39.42
N PRO A 66 -16.88 0.48 -39.30
CA PRO A 66 -15.47 0.11 -39.38
C PRO A 66 -14.86 0.39 -40.76
N GLU A 67 -15.68 0.56 -41.78
CA GLU A 67 -15.25 0.84 -43.16
C GLU A 67 -14.95 2.32 -43.42
N GLN A 68 -15.33 3.22 -42.55
CA GLN A 68 -15.14 4.67 -42.69
C GLN A 68 -13.98 5.22 -41.86
N GLY A 69 -13.28 4.38 -41.11
CA GLY A 69 -12.10 4.80 -40.34
C GLY A 69 -10.95 5.16 -41.27
N VAL A 70 -10.75 6.42 -41.53
CA VAL A 70 -9.70 6.96 -42.40
C VAL A 70 -8.30 6.51 -41.93
N ASP A 71 -8.16 6.10 -40.69
CA ASP A 71 -6.87 5.78 -40.06
C ASP A 71 -6.77 4.33 -39.54
N GLY A 72 -7.81 3.47 -39.71
CA GLY A 72 -7.80 2.12 -39.17
C GLY A 72 -7.72 2.05 -37.62
N LEU A 73 -7.96 3.15 -36.94
CA LEU A 73 -7.95 3.24 -35.49
C LEU A 73 -9.26 2.68 -34.92
N PHE A 74 -9.16 1.78 -33.96
CA PHE A 74 -10.32 1.26 -33.24
C PHE A 74 -9.95 0.91 -31.80
N THR A 75 -10.95 0.78 -30.95
CA THR A 75 -10.79 0.30 -29.57
C THR A 75 -11.89 -0.69 -29.21
N TYR A 76 -11.55 -1.66 -28.35
CA TYR A 76 -12.53 -2.55 -27.73
C TYR A 76 -13.18 -1.94 -26.48
N ALA A 77 -12.62 -0.88 -25.94
CA ALA A 77 -13.10 -0.16 -24.73
C ALA A 77 -14.29 0.74 -25.11
N ARG A 78 -15.44 0.13 -25.41
CA ARG A 78 -16.64 0.83 -25.89
C ARG A 78 -17.27 1.75 -24.86
N GLU A 79 -17.00 1.52 -23.59
CA GLU A 79 -17.43 2.33 -22.47
C GLU A 79 -16.99 3.81 -22.59
N TRP A 80 -15.84 4.06 -23.23
CA TRP A 80 -15.37 5.42 -23.48
C TRP A 80 -16.13 6.18 -24.56
N ARG A 81 -16.93 5.47 -25.38
CA ARG A 81 -17.78 6.09 -26.40
C ARG A 81 -18.85 6.98 -25.77
N GLU A 82 -19.35 6.60 -24.60
CA GLU A 82 -20.41 7.34 -23.92
C GLU A 82 -19.99 8.73 -23.47
N VAL A 83 -18.70 8.98 -23.28
CA VAL A 83 -18.13 10.32 -23.00
C VAL A 83 -18.44 11.32 -24.12
N HIS A 84 -18.71 10.84 -25.33
CA HIS A 84 -18.98 11.69 -26.51
C HIS A 84 -20.46 11.79 -26.89
N ARG A 85 -21.33 11.09 -26.15
CA ARG A 85 -22.78 11.27 -26.32
C ARG A 85 -23.17 12.65 -25.76
N GLU A 86 -23.56 13.55 -26.63
CA GLU A 86 -24.09 14.86 -26.25
C GLU A 86 -25.55 14.74 -25.77
N ASP A 87 -26.19 13.58 -25.95
CA ASP A 87 -27.58 13.36 -25.60
C ASP A 87 -27.70 12.82 -24.18
N GLU A 88 -28.30 13.62 -23.34
CA GLU A 88 -29.10 13.24 -22.15
C GLU A 88 -28.50 12.18 -21.22
N ILE A 89 -27.23 12.23 -20.93
CA ILE A 89 -26.85 11.82 -19.58
C ILE A 89 -27.39 12.96 -18.70
N GLY A 90 -28.66 12.82 -18.27
CA GLY A 90 -29.11 13.61 -17.14
C GLY A 90 -28.04 13.44 -16.09
N VAL A 91 -27.26 14.50 -15.85
CA VAL A 91 -26.24 14.47 -14.80
C VAL A 91 -27.00 13.96 -13.59
N PRO A 92 -26.71 12.75 -13.08
CA PRO A 92 -27.38 12.28 -11.90
C PRO A 92 -27.23 13.41 -10.91
N ASP A 93 -28.31 13.82 -10.27
CA ASP A 93 -28.29 14.92 -9.35
C ASP A 93 -27.07 14.74 -8.43
N ALA A 94 -25.98 15.47 -8.74
CA ALA A 94 -24.69 15.29 -8.08
C ALA A 94 -24.80 15.62 -6.57
N GLU A 95 -25.92 16.26 -6.19
CA GLU A 95 -26.27 16.58 -4.83
C GLU A 95 -27.11 15.47 -4.16
N ALA A 96 -27.64 14.50 -4.92
CA ALA A 96 -28.39 13.41 -4.32
C ALA A 96 -27.45 12.52 -3.47
N PRO A 97 -27.75 12.36 -2.17
CA PRO A 97 -26.94 11.50 -1.33
C PRO A 97 -26.98 10.05 -1.83
N LEU A 98 -25.82 9.41 -1.88
CA LEU A 98 -25.75 8.00 -2.22
C LEU A 98 -26.58 7.17 -1.23
N ALA A 99 -27.23 6.12 -1.71
CA ALA A 99 -27.94 5.19 -0.85
C ALA A 99 -27.06 4.71 0.32
N PRO A 100 -27.58 4.47 1.51
CA PRO A 100 -26.78 3.96 2.63
C PRO A 100 -25.96 2.73 2.24
N LEU A 101 -24.77 2.59 2.82
CA LEU A 101 -23.96 1.39 2.63
C LEU A 101 -24.58 0.25 3.43
N GLU A 102 -24.96 -0.81 2.74
CA GLU A 102 -25.39 -2.05 3.40
C GLU A 102 -24.15 -2.83 3.82
N LEU A 103 -24.04 -3.14 5.12
CA LEU A 103 -22.98 -3.97 5.66
C LEU A 103 -23.46 -5.42 5.65
N GLU A 104 -22.71 -6.31 5.05
CA GLU A 104 -23.00 -7.75 4.97
C GLU A 104 -22.74 -8.50 6.30
N GLY A 105 -22.68 -7.79 7.42
CA GLY A 105 -22.44 -8.39 8.73
C GLY A 105 -21.90 -7.41 9.75
N ALA A 106 -21.42 -7.95 10.88
CA ALA A 106 -20.82 -7.14 11.93
C ALA A 106 -19.49 -6.51 11.46
N LEU A 107 -19.24 -5.29 11.89
CA LEU A 107 -18.02 -4.54 11.56
C LEU A 107 -16.90 -4.88 12.54
N GLY A 108 -15.73 -5.31 12.04
CA GLY A 108 -14.54 -5.49 12.87
C GLY A 108 -13.86 -4.15 13.19
N LEU A 109 -13.16 -4.10 14.33
CA LEU A 109 -12.42 -2.92 14.78
C LEU A 109 -11.34 -2.49 13.78
N ARG A 110 -10.79 -3.44 13.05
CA ARG A 110 -9.81 -3.14 12.00
C ARG A 110 -10.43 -2.32 10.88
N ALA A 111 -11.56 -2.75 10.35
CA ALA A 111 -12.25 -2.04 9.25
C ALA A 111 -12.73 -0.66 9.71
N LEU A 112 -13.21 -0.53 10.95
CA LEU A 112 -13.56 0.75 11.54
C LEU A 112 -12.33 1.66 11.67
N ALA A 113 -11.19 1.13 12.10
CA ALA A 113 -9.94 1.90 12.22
C ALA A 113 -9.43 2.37 10.86
N GLU A 114 -9.47 1.53 9.83
CA GLU A 114 -9.07 1.86 8.47
C GLU A 114 -9.97 2.97 7.89
N PHE A 115 -11.28 2.89 8.14
CA PHE A 115 -12.21 3.95 7.76
C PHE A 115 -11.86 5.27 8.45
N LEU A 116 -11.68 5.28 9.77
CA LEU A 116 -11.39 6.51 10.54
C LEU A 116 -10.01 7.09 10.22
N ALA A 117 -9.03 6.25 9.87
CA ALA A 117 -7.70 6.71 9.47
C ALA A 117 -7.69 7.38 8.10
N ASN A 118 -8.51 6.90 7.16
CA ASN A 118 -8.60 7.45 5.81
C ASN A 118 -10.01 7.25 5.22
N PRO A 119 -11.01 8.08 5.62
CA PRO A 119 -12.39 7.93 5.17
C PRO A 119 -12.57 8.15 3.66
N VAL A 120 -11.71 8.99 3.05
CA VAL A 120 -11.74 9.23 1.60
C VAL A 120 -11.39 7.95 0.84
N ASN A 121 -10.31 7.29 1.20
CA ASN A 121 -9.92 6.03 0.57
C ASN A 121 -10.99 4.94 0.77
N ALA A 122 -11.55 4.86 1.97
CA ALA A 122 -12.66 3.94 2.26
C ALA A 122 -13.89 4.22 1.40
N PHE A 123 -14.22 5.49 1.16
CA PHE A 123 -15.30 5.90 0.26
C PHE A 123 -15.05 5.41 -1.17
N PHE A 124 -13.88 5.69 -1.73
CA PHE A 124 -13.54 5.25 -3.08
C PHE A 124 -13.59 3.73 -3.21
N GLN A 125 -13.01 3.00 -2.27
CA GLN A 125 -12.96 1.53 -2.31
C GLN A 125 -14.33 0.89 -2.09
N GLN A 126 -15.08 1.35 -1.09
CA GLN A 126 -16.33 0.67 -0.69
C GLN A 126 -17.53 1.15 -1.49
N ARG A 127 -17.60 2.45 -1.81
CA ARG A 127 -18.76 3.06 -2.49
C ARG A 127 -18.60 3.09 -3.99
N LEU A 128 -17.45 3.51 -4.48
CA LEU A 128 -17.19 3.66 -5.91
C LEU A 128 -16.50 2.42 -6.51
N LYS A 129 -16.08 1.45 -5.68
CA LYS A 129 -15.33 0.25 -6.11
C LYS A 129 -14.05 0.58 -6.87
N VAL A 130 -13.51 1.77 -6.66
CA VAL A 130 -12.24 2.23 -7.23
C VAL A 130 -11.11 1.92 -6.26
N ARG A 131 -10.11 1.20 -6.73
CA ARG A 131 -8.85 1.01 -6.03
C ARG A 131 -7.80 1.85 -6.72
N PHE A 132 -7.09 2.65 -5.93
CA PHE A 132 -5.88 3.31 -6.39
C PHE A 132 -4.74 2.29 -6.17
N ASP A 133 -4.55 1.44 -7.16
CA ASP A 133 -3.38 0.58 -7.16
C ASP A 133 -2.18 1.47 -7.49
N ASP A 134 -1.22 1.55 -6.57
CA ASP A 134 0.12 2.02 -6.92
C ASP A 134 0.67 0.98 -7.91
N GLU A 135 0.59 1.30 -9.19
CA GLU A 135 1.08 0.45 -10.27
C GLU A 135 2.61 0.33 -10.21
N GLN A 136 3.09 -0.49 -9.31
CA GLN A 136 4.37 -1.17 -9.53
C GLN A 136 4.11 -2.45 -10.35
N LEU A 137 3.55 -2.29 -11.55
CA LEU A 137 3.21 -3.38 -12.47
C LEU A 137 4.44 -4.01 -13.14
N THR A 138 5.61 -3.44 -12.97
CA THR A 138 6.87 -4.04 -13.39
C THR A 138 7.66 -4.40 -12.15
N GLY A 139 7.92 -5.69 -11.94
CA GLY A 139 8.98 -6.10 -11.03
C GLY A 139 10.22 -5.29 -11.41
N ASN A 140 10.88 -4.67 -10.43
CA ASN A 140 12.11 -3.96 -10.70
C ASN A 140 13.11 -4.96 -11.25
N ASP A 141 13.33 -4.94 -12.57
CA ASP A 141 14.41 -5.71 -13.23
C ASP A 141 15.79 -5.12 -12.88
N GLU A 142 15.80 -3.98 -12.20
CA GLU A 142 17.01 -3.33 -11.72
C GLU A 142 17.29 -3.70 -10.27
N GLU A 143 18.53 -4.03 -9.97
CA GLU A 143 18.99 -4.25 -8.59
C GLU A 143 18.84 -2.95 -7.80
N PRO A 144 18.06 -2.96 -6.68
CA PRO A 144 17.88 -1.76 -5.90
C PRO A 144 19.19 -1.35 -5.21
N PHE A 145 19.61 -0.10 -5.38
CA PHE A 145 20.73 0.47 -4.63
C PHE A 145 20.33 0.83 -3.19
N GLU A 146 19.04 1.06 -2.96
CA GLU A 146 18.49 1.33 -1.61
C GLU A 146 17.11 0.68 -1.48
N LEU A 147 16.70 0.46 -0.25
CA LEU A 147 15.34 0.03 0.04
C LEU A 147 14.40 1.23 -0.10
N ASP A 148 13.32 1.07 -0.84
CA ASP A 148 12.26 2.07 -0.85
C ASP A 148 11.57 2.16 0.52
N ALA A 149 10.72 3.18 0.72
CA ALA A 149 10.05 3.42 1.98
C ALA A 149 9.12 2.27 2.40
N LEU A 150 8.47 1.62 1.43
CA LEU A 150 7.55 0.52 1.67
C LEU A 150 8.30 -0.76 2.04
N ASP A 151 9.36 -1.09 1.32
CA ASP A 151 10.18 -2.27 1.60
C ASP A 151 10.93 -2.13 2.92
N ASN A 152 11.46 -0.94 3.20
CA ASN A 152 12.05 -0.63 4.50
C ASN A 152 11.03 -0.83 5.63
N TRP A 153 9.79 -0.34 5.46
CA TRP A 153 8.71 -0.54 6.44
C TRP A 153 8.34 -2.02 6.62
N LYS A 154 8.20 -2.77 5.52
CA LYS A 154 7.92 -4.23 5.57
C LYS A 154 9.01 -4.99 6.32
N LEU A 155 10.27 -4.72 6.00
CA LEU A 155 11.42 -5.36 6.66
C LEU A 155 11.48 -4.99 8.15
N GLN A 156 11.28 -3.72 8.48
CA GLN A 156 11.23 -3.25 9.86
C GLN A 156 10.12 -3.93 10.67
N PHE A 157 8.94 -4.08 10.06
CA PHE A 157 7.82 -4.80 10.67
C PHE A 157 8.16 -6.27 10.92
N GLU A 158 8.67 -6.97 9.91
CA GLU A 158 9.05 -8.39 10.02
C GLU A 158 10.14 -8.62 11.07
N LEU A 159 11.16 -7.78 11.09
CA LEU A 159 12.23 -7.83 12.09
C LEU A 159 11.67 -7.64 13.51
N THR A 160 10.81 -6.64 13.69
CA THR A 160 10.19 -6.34 14.99
C THR A 160 9.35 -7.53 15.48
N GLU A 161 8.51 -8.12 14.62
CA GLU A 161 7.67 -9.27 14.97
C GLU A 161 8.49 -10.53 15.31
N ARG A 162 9.63 -10.73 14.63
CA ARG A 162 10.52 -11.86 14.95
C ARG A 162 11.24 -11.65 16.26
N MET A 163 11.78 -10.48 16.46
CA MET A 163 12.50 -10.14 17.68
C MET A 163 11.57 -10.06 18.89
N LYS A 164 10.29 -9.64 18.71
CA LYS A 164 9.26 -9.74 19.73
C LYS A 164 9.14 -11.15 20.29
N ARG A 165 9.01 -12.15 19.42
CA ARG A 165 8.91 -13.58 19.84
C ARG A 165 10.14 -14.05 20.58
N TRP A 166 11.33 -13.60 20.16
CA TRP A 166 12.56 -13.92 20.86
C TRP A 166 12.63 -13.26 22.24
N VAL A 167 12.24 -11.97 22.36
CA VAL A 167 12.16 -11.27 23.67
C VAL A 167 11.19 -11.95 24.62
N GLU A 168 10.10 -12.49 24.12
CA GLU A 168 9.08 -13.15 24.94
C GLU A 168 9.50 -14.55 25.45
N ARG A 169 10.37 -15.26 24.72
CA ARG A 169 10.73 -16.66 25.01
C ARG A 169 12.14 -16.85 25.52
N ASP A 170 13.09 -16.19 24.87
CA ASP A 170 14.52 -16.52 24.98
C ASP A 170 15.37 -15.27 25.25
N TRP A 171 14.83 -14.31 26.00
CA TRP A 171 15.51 -13.05 26.25
C TRP A 171 16.89 -13.22 26.89
N ASP A 172 17.90 -12.73 26.19
CA ASP A 172 19.27 -12.59 26.66
C ASP A 172 19.81 -11.23 26.24
N ALA A 173 20.07 -10.35 27.22
CA ALA A 173 20.54 -8.99 26.96
C ALA A 173 21.90 -8.95 26.29
N GLU A 174 22.80 -9.88 26.65
CA GLU A 174 24.15 -9.98 26.06
C GLU A 174 24.09 -10.59 24.66
N GLY A 175 23.17 -11.49 24.41
CA GLY A 175 22.93 -12.12 23.11
C GLY A 175 22.18 -11.26 22.11
N LEU A 176 21.57 -10.15 22.51
CA LEU A 176 20.78 -9.29 21.63
C LEU A 176 21.52 -8.85 20.35
N PRO A 177 22.77 -8.36 20.40
CA PRO A 177 23.50 -7.97 19.17
C PRO A 177 23.70 -9.13 18.22
N VAL A 178 23.99 -10.34 18.75
CA VAL A 178 24.20 -11.55 17.94
C VAL A 178 22.90 -11.95 17.25
N GLN A 179 21.76 -11.87 17.96
CA GLN A 179 20.45 -12.16 17.38
C GLN A 179 20.07 -11.18 16.29
N LEU A 180 20.29 -9.89 16.50
CA LEU A 180 20.06 -8.86 15.49
C LEU A 180 20.92 -9.09 14.24
N GLN A 181 22.19 -9.40 14.42
CA GLN A 181 23.09 -9.73 13.30
C GLN A 181 22.62 -10.98 12.54
N ALA A 182 22.17 -12.02 13.25
CA ALA A 182 21.63 -13.22 12.62
C ALA A 182 20.41 -12.93 11.74
N GLN A 183 19.55 -11.97 12.13
CA GLN A 183 18.43 -11.56 11.30
C GLN A 183 18.88 -10.83 10.03
N VAL A 184 19.91 -9.97 10.12
CA VAL A 184 20.50 -9.31 8.94
C VAL A 184 21.07 -10.34 7.97
N GLU A 185 21.87 -11.29 8.47
CA GLU A 185 22.45 -12.35 7.63
C GLU A 185 21.38 -13.21 6.96
N ARG A 186 20.26 -13.39 7.63
CA ARG A 186 19.09 -14.06 7.04
C ARG A 186 18.49 -13.24 5.89
N LEU A 187 18.25 -11.92 6.07
CA LEU A 187 17.72 -11.04 5.03
C LEU A 187 18.69 -10.97 3.83
N ARG A 188 20.01 -10.93 4.10
CA ARG A 188 21.04 -10.96 3.07
C ARG A 188 20.99 -12.26 2.24
N ARG A 189 20.91 -13.41 2.89
CA ARG A 189 20.76 -14.71 2.21
C ARG A 189 19.47 -14.86 1.42
N GLN A 190 18.43 -14.12 1.78
CA GLN A 190 17.17 -14.07 1.04
C GLN A 190 17.19 -13.10 -0.14
N GLY A 191 18.31 -12.39 -0.36
CA GLY A 191 18.39 -11.37 -1.41
C GLY A 191 17.51 -10.14 -1.19
N ARG A 192 17.10 -9.88 0.07
CA ARG A 192 16.17 -8.78 0.41
C ARG A 192 16.87 -7.49 0.80
N LEU A 193 18.19 -7.49 0.83
CA LEU A 193 19.00 -6.30 1.05
C LEU A 193 19.78 -6.00 -0.22
N PRO A 194 20.03 -4.71 -0.52
CA PRO A 194 20.92 -4.32 -1.61
C PRO A 194 22.30 -4.98 -1.49
N LEU A 195 23.06 -4.98 -2.59
CA LEU A 195 24.37 -5.59 -2.60
C LEU A 195 25.46 -4.72 -1.95
N ALA A 196 26.51 -5.38 -1.49
CA ALA A 196 27.74 -4.76 -0.97
C ALA A 196 27.49 -3.67 0.08
N ALA A 197 28.13 -2.52 -0.03
CA ALA A 197 28.08 -1.42 0.93
C ALA A 197 26.68 -0.83 1.12
N PHE A 198 25.84 -0.83 0.09
CA PHE A 198 24.45 -0.36 0.16
C PHE A 198 23.62 -1.26 1.07
N GLY A 199 23.83 -2.58 1.00
CA GLY A 199 23.18 -3.54 1.88
C GLY A 199 23.61 -3.40 3.34
N GLU A 200 24.86 -3.08 3.60
CA GLU A 200 25.34 -2.79 4.96
C GLU A 200 24.77 -1.51 5.51
N PHE A 201 24.63 -0.48 4.67
CA PHE A 201 23.97 0.78 5.07
C PHE A 201 22.49 0.54 5.41
N SER A 202 21.76 -0.15 4.54
CA SER A 202 20.35 -0.50 4.75
C SER A 202 20.16 -1.35 6.01
N ALA A 203 21.03 -2.34 6.24
CA ALA A 203 20.99 -3.18 7.43
C ALA A 203 21.20 -2.38 8.72
N ARG A 204 22.18 -1.48 8.74
CA ARG A 204 22.41 -0.58 9.88
C ARG A 204 21.19 0.30 10.16
N HIS A 205 20.60 0.85 9.12
CA HIS A 205 19.40 1.68 9.27
C HIS A 205 18.20 0.90 9.82
N LEU A 206 18.00 -0.33 9.35
CA LEU A 206 16.96 -1.23 9.86
C LEU A 206 17.18 -1.62 11.33
N LEU A 207 18.42 -1.85 11.73
CA LEU A 207 18.74 -2.28 13.09
C LEU A 207 18.76 -1.13 14.10
N GLN A 208 19.04 0.09 13.66
CA GLN A 208 19.26 1.25 14.54
C GLN A 208 18.19 1.42 15.63
N PRO A 209 16.88 1.34 15.37
CA PRO A 209 15.86 1.56 16.38
C PRO A 209 15.57 0.33 17.26
N LEU A 210 16.02 -0.86 16.87
CA LEU A 210 15.60 -2.11 17.50
C LEU A 210 16.14 -2.32 18.92
N PRO A 211 17.41 -2.07 19.26
CA PRO A 211 17.91 -2.33 20.61
C PRO A 211 17.11 -1.63 21.68
N ASP A 212 16.89 -0.33 21.56
CA ASP A 212 16.14 0.47 22.53
C ASP A 212 14.65 0.10 22.55
N LEU A 213 14.08 -0.23 21.39
CA LEU A 213 12.70 -0.66 21.25
C LEU A 213 12.46 -1.99 22.00
N LEU A 214 13.33 -2.98 21.77
CA LEU A 214 13.22 -4.32 22.36
C LEU A 214 13.51 -4.30 23.86
N TRP A 215 14.45 -3.43 24.29
CA TRP A 215 14.73 -3.25 25.72
C TRP A 215 13.53 -2.67 26.45
N ARG A 216 12.90 -1.61 25.93
CA ARG A 216 11.66 -1.05 26.49
C ARG A 216 10.52 -2.07 26.50
N TYR A 217 10.41 -2.85 25.45
CA TYR A 217 9.40 -3.90 25.39
C TYR A 217 9.63 -4.97 26.46
N ARG A 218 10.87 -5.36 26.69
CA ARG A 218 11.25 -6.28 27.77
C ARG A 218 10.89 -5.74 29.15
N GLN A 219 11.16 -4.48 29.43
CA GLN A 219 10.77 -3.82 30.68
C GLN A 219 9.25 -3.88 30.92
N GLU A 220 8.46 -3.68 29.88
CA GLU A 220 7.01 -3.77 30.00
C GLU A 220 6.55 -5.24 30.19
N ILE A 221 7.23 -6.22 29.63
CA ILE A 221 6.97 -7.64 29.93
C ILE A 221 7.26 -7.95 31.39
N GLU A 222 8.31 -7.40 31.97
CA GLU A 222 8.64 -7.59 33.39
C GLU A 222 7.64 -6.91 34.31
N ARG A 223 7.09 -5.76 33.90
CA ARG A 223 6.00 -5.09 34.59
C ARG A 223 4.67 -5.85 34.50
N TRP A 224 4.43 -6.52 33.39
CA TRP A 224 3.21 -7.30 33.09
C TRP A 224 3.58 -8.75 32.75
N PRO A 225 4.04 -9.55 33.75
CA PRO A 225 4.69 -10.83 33.48
C PRO A 225 3.73 -11.92 32.98
N GLU A 226 2.50 -11.96 33.47
CA GLU A 226 1.56 -13.03 33.16
C GLU A 226 0.81 -12.75 31.83
N ALA A 227 1.05 -13.57 30.82
CA ALA A 227 0.30 -13.49 29.58
C ALA A 227 -1.09 -14.13 29.73
N VAL A 228 -2.13 -13.44 29.29
CA VAL A 228 -3.50 -13.97 29.24
C VAL A 228 -3.72 -14.57 27.85
N GLU A 229 -3.75 -15.89 27.78
CA GLU A 229 -3.86 -16.59 26.49
C GLU A 229 -5.27 -16.46 25.87
N GLN A 230 -6.28 -16.35 26.73
CA GLN A 230 -7.67 -16.22 26.26
C GLN A 230 -7.93 -14.86 25.65
N GLN A 231 -8.32 -14.87 24.37
CA GLN A 231 -8.81 -13.66 23.72
C GLN A 231 -10.20 -13.29 24.29
N GLN A 232 -10.45 -11.99 24.35
CA GLN A 232 -11.73 -11.46 24.80
C GLN A 232 -12.61 -11.17 23.59
N GLU A 233 -13.80 -11.72 23.58
CA GLU A 233 -14.79 -11.48 22.54
C GLU A 233 -15.45 -10.11 22.78
N LEU A 234 -15.43 -9.26 21.76
CA LEU A 234 -16.19 -8.02 21.72
C LEU A 234 -17.44 -8.25 20.87
N ARG A 235 -18.61 -8.06 21.46
CA ARG A 235 -19.88 -7.93 20.73
C ARG A 235 -20.59 -6.67 21.22
N HIS A 236 -20.84 -5.77 20.30
CA HIS A 236 -21.54 -4.54 20.63
C HIS A 236 -22.52 -4.17 19.52
N ARG A 237 -23.78 -3.93 19.90
CA ARG A 237 -24.81 -3.44 19.01
C ARG A 237 -25.14 -2.00 19.36
N HIS A 238 -24.93 -1.12 18.40
CA HIS A 238 -25.29 0.30 18.52
C HIS A 238 -26.80 0.51 18.26
N PRO A 239 -27.46 1.50 18.88
CA PRO A 239 -28.89 1.80 18.63
C PRO A 239 -29.24 2.07 17.16
N SER A 240 -28.28 2.49 16.35
CA SER A 240 -28.46 2.68 14.89
C SER A 240 -28.54 1.37 14.10
N GLY A 241 -28.41 0.21 14.77
CA GLY A 241 -28.36 -1.11 14.13
C GLY A 241 -26.96 -1.57 13.72
N LEU A 242 -25.93 -0.75 13.87
CA LEU A 242 -24.54 -1.14 13.62
C LEU A 242 -24.09 -2.17 14.65
N GLU A 243 -23.55 -3.28 14.18
CA GLU A 243 -22.98 -4.33 15.03
C GLU A 243 -21.45 -4.32 14.88
N LEU A 244 -20.76 -4.36 16.03
CA LEU A 244 -19.30 -4.53 16.11
C LEU A 244 -19.01 -5.91 16.69
N GLU A 245 -18.14 -6.66 16.00
CA GLU A 245 -17.66 -7.96 16.48
C GLU A 245 -16.16 -8.08 16.22
N ASP A 246 -15.40 -8.43 17.26
CA ASP A 246 -13.95 -8.62 17.13
C ASP A 246 -13.43 -9.46 18.31
N TRP A 247 -12.16 -9.89 18.20
CA TRP A 247 -11.43 -10.60 19.24
C TRP A 247 -10.23 -9.78 19.71
N LEU A 248 -10.17 -9.51 21.02
CA LEU A 248 -9.14 -8.69 21.64
C LEU A 248 -8.15 -9.56 22.39
N GLY A 249 -6.93 -9.61 21.90
CA GLY A 249 -5.82 -10.35 22.51
C GLY A 249 -4.67 -9.46 22.94
N GLY A 250 -3.56 -10.07 23.37
CA GLY A 250 -2.36 -9.39 23.82
C GLY A 250 -2.49 -8.79 25.21
N LEU A 251 -3.41 -9.35 26.01
CA LEU A 251 -3.59 -8.99 27.42
C LEU A 251 -2.52 -9.62 28.28
N ARG A 252 -2.07 -8.87 29.28
CA ARG A 252 -1.14 -9.33 30.30
C ARG A 252 -1.60 -8.83 31.66
N ARG A 253 -1.17 -9.52 32.71
CA ARG A 253 -1.51 -9.19 34.10
C ARG A 253 -0.25 -8.87 34.88
N ASP A 254 -0.35 -7.89 35.76
CA ASP A 254 0.71 -7.60 36.73
C ASP A 254 0.55 -8.42 38.03
N ALA A 255 1.52 -8.29 38.92
CA ALA A 255 1.51 -8.99 40.21
C ALA A 255 0.32 -8.63 41.13
N SER A 256 -0.35 -7.50 40.88
CA SER A 256 -1.54 -7.05 41.61
C SER A 256 -2.86 -7.48 40.97
N GLY A 257 -2.79 -8.19 39.83
CA GLY A 257 -3.95 -8.63 39.07
C GLY A 257 -4.54 -7.63 38.09
N ARG A 258 -3.92 -6.41 37.95
CA ARG A 258 -4.37 -5.42 36.97
C ARG A 258 -4.05 -5.90 35.56
N LEU A 259 -4.90 -5.52 34.61
CA LEU A 259 -4.77 -5.92 33.20
C LEU A 259 -4.20 -4.78 32.36
N ALA A 260 -3.32 -5.13 31.46
CA ALA A 260 -2.89 -4.25 30.38
C ALA A 260 -2.85 -5.00 29.06
N ARG A 261 -3.13 -4.29 27.98
CA ARG A 261 -2.87 -4.74 26.64
C ARG A 261 -1.52 -4.20 26.18
N LEU A 262 -0.54 -5.10 26.03
CA LEU A 262 0.81 -4.75 25.64
C LEU A 262 1.01 -4.95 24.12
N GLN A 263 1.46 -3.90 23.44
CA GLN A 263 1.70 -3.89 22.00
C GLN A 263 3.09 -3.36 21.67
N LEU A 264 3.84 -4.12 20.91
CA LEU A 264 5.10 -3.66 20.29
C LEU A 264 4.81 -3.16 18.88
N LEU A 265 5.24 -1.95 18.59
CA LEU A 265 5.02 -1.28 17.30
C LEU A 265 6.36 -1.07 16.59
N SER A 266 6.44 -1.48 15.32
CA SER A 266 7.64 -1.29 14.50
C SER A 266 7.85 0.17 14.06
N GLY A 267 6.80 1.01 14.11
CA GLY A 267 6.84 2.40 13.70
C GLY A 267 6.99 3.40 14.84
N LYS A 268 7.02 4.67 14.47
CA LYS A 268 7.06 5.82 15.38
C LYS A 268 5.65 6.27 15.71
N LEU A 269 5.33 6.50 16.98
CA LEU A 269 4.07 7.11 17.42
C LEU A 269 4.14 8.64 17.46
N HIS A 270 5.34 9.21 17.55
CA HIS A 270 5.59 10.63 17.58
C HIS A 270 6.40 11.07 16.37
N GLU A 271 6.10 12.28 15.89
CA GLU A 271 6.91 12.99 14.91
C GLU A 271 6.95 14.47 15.30
N GLY A 272 8.15 14.97 15.55
CA GLY A 272 8.31 16.30 16.12
C GLY A 272 7.63 16.42 17.50
N ARG A 273 6.67 17.35 17.62
CA ARG A 273 5.92 17.59 18.87
C ARG A 273 4.54 16.92 18.91
N GLY A 274 4.16 16.19 17.86
CA GLY A 274 2.81 15.64 17.70
C GLY A 274 2.76 14.12 17.64
N PHE A 275 1.61 13.57 17.98
CA PHE A 275 1.30 12.17 17.75
C PHE A 275 0.90 11.91 16.29
N LYS A 276 1.27 10.76 15.77
CA LYS A 276 0.76 10.25 14.48
C LYS A 276 -0.65 9.69 14.70
N TRP A 277 -1.64 10.56 14.66
CA TRP A 277 -3.03 10.19 14.97
C TRP A 277 -3.57 9.05 14.13
N HIS A 278 -3.24 8.99 12.84
CA HIS A 278 -3.64 7.91 11.94
C HIS A 278 -3.12 6.53 12.41
N SER A 279 -1.96 6.50 13.06
CA SER A 279 -1.41 5.26 13.64
C SER A 279 -2.03 4.93 15.00
N LEU A 280 -2.46 5.94 15.76
CA LEU A 280 -3.07 5.75 17.07
C LEU A 280 -4.54 5.33 17.03
N VAL A 281 -5.28 5.72 15.99
CA VAL A 281 -6.74 5.45 15.87
C VAL A 281 -7.08 3.99 16.11
N ARG A 282 -6.33 3.07 15.52
CA ARG A 282 -6.54 1.63 15.70
C ARG A 282 -6.38 1.20 17.17
N HIS A 283 -5.33 1.68 17.82
CA HIS A 283 -5.05 1.33 19.22
C HIS A 283 -6.03 1.99 20.18
N TRP A 284 -6.47 3.19 19.86
CA TRP A 284 -7.51 3.89 20.60
C TRP A 284 -8.86 3.17 20.53
N LEU A 285 -9.29 2.73 19.35
CA LEU A 285 -10.51 1.93 19.20
C LEU A 285 -10.43 0.61 19.98
N GLN A 286 -9.29 -0.06 19.94
CA GLN A 286 -9.07 -1.28 20.70
C GLN A 286 -9.07 -1.02 22.22
N HIS A 287 -8.54 0.13 22.64
CA HIS A 287 -8.60 0.55 24.03
C HIS A 287 -10.06 0.79 24.48
N LEU A 288 -10.84 1.54 23.71
CA LEU A 288 -12.27 1.75 23.99
C LEU A 288 -13.06 0.46 24.02
N ALA A 289 -12.78 -0.46 23.11
CA ALA A 289 -13.42 -1.78 23.07
C ALA A 289 -13.12 -2.59 24.34
N LEU A 290 -11.88 -2.56 24.84
CA LEU A 290 -11.50 -3.22 26.08
C LEU A 290 -12.24 -2.68 27.30
N GLN A 291 -12.50 -1.34 27.36
CA GLN A 291 -13.29 -0.75 28.46
C GLN A 291 -14.76 -1.26 28.47
N ARG A 292 -15.28 -1.72 27.33
CA ARG A 292 -16.64 -2.31 27.25
C ARG A 292 -16.73 -3.72 27.86
N LEU A 293 -15.61 -4.38 28.11
CA LEU A 293 -15.57 -5.72 28.70
C LEU A 293 -15.81 -5.73 30.22
N GLY A 294 -16.05 -4.56 30.83
CA GLY A 294 -16.39 -4.44 32.24
C GLY A 294 -15.20 -4.63 33.21
N GLN A 295 -13.98 -4.65 32.70
CA GLN A 295 -12.75 -4.71 33.49
C GLN A 295 -11.83 -3.54 33.14
N PRO A 296 -11.20 -2.88 34.13
CA PRO A 296 -10.27 -1.82 33.86
C PRO A 296 -9.00 -2.36 33.19
N VAL A 297 -8.76 -1.98 31.93
CA VAL A 297 -7.59 -2.42 31.16
C VAL A 297 -6.81 -1.21 30.67
N SER A 298 -5.51 -1.15 31.01
CA SER A 298 -4.59 -0.18 30.42
C SER A 298 -4.17 -0.63 29.01
N SER A 299 -3.83 0.31 28.13
CA SER A 299 -3.16 0.00 26.87
C SER A 299 -1.75 0.55 26.86
N VAL A 300 -0.76 -0.33 26.67
CA VAL A 300 0.67 0.01 26.68
C VAL A 300 1.21 -0.22 25.26
N LEU A 301 1.62 0.86 24.61
CA LEU A 301 2.15 0.87 23.25
C LEU A 301 3.63 1.19 23.28
N VAL A 302 4.47 0.23 22.96
CA VAL A 302 5.93 0.41 22.89
C VAL A 302 6.31 0.67 21.44
N SER A 303 6.90 1.82 21.16
CA SER A 303 7.25 2.26 19.79
C SER A 303 8.72 2.66 19.70
N GLN A 304 9.19 2.94 18.48
CA GLN A 304 10.55 3.45 18.28
C GLN A 304 10.85 4.76 19.05
N THR A 305 9.82 5.58 19.29
CA THR A 305 9.96 6.90 19.90
C THR A 305 9.65 6.94 21.40
N GLY A 306 9.23 5.83 21.98
CA GLY A 306 8.92 5.73 23.41
C GLY A 306 7.76 4.79 23.69
N THR A 307 7.38 4.74 24.97
CA THR A 307 6.22 3.98 25.46
C THR A 307 5.08 4.94 25.77
N LEU A 308 3.90 4.64 25.26
CA LEU A 308 2.66 5.35 25.56
C LEU A 308 1.76 4.43 26.39
N GLU A 309 1.39 4.87 27.58
CA GLU A 309 0.39 4.20 28.41
C GLU A 309 -0.92 4.99 28.37
N ILE A 310 -2.00 4.31 28.06
CA ILE A 310 -3.35 4.84 28.12
C ILE A 310 -4.03 4.15 29.30
N PRO A 311 -4.34 4.89 30.38
CA PRO A 311 -4.96 4.32 31.56
C PRO A 311 -6.40 3.88 31.28
N PRO A 312 -7.00 3.00 32.10
CA PRO A 312 -8.41 2.69 32.01
C PRO A 312 -9.25 3.96 32.10
N LEU A 313 -10.36 3.97 31.36
CA LEU A 313 -11.34 5.03 31.48
C LEU A 313 -12.08 4.96 32.83
N PRO A 314 -12.47 6.10 33.41
CA PRO A 314 -13.19 6.16 34.65
C PRO A 314 -14.58 5.55 34.57
#